data_83696753846cb7bde977b3bb59bbec5f
#
_entry.id   83696753846cb7bde977b3bb59bbec5f
#
_cell.length_a   1.000
_cell.length_b   1.000
_cell.length_c   1.000
_cell.angle_alpha   90.00
_cell.angle_beta   90.00
_cell.angle_gamma   90.00
#
_symmetry.space_group_name_H-M   'P 1'
#
loop_
_entity.id
_entity.type
_entity.pdbx_description
1 polymer ?
#
loop_
_entity_poly.entity_id
_entity_poly.type
_entity_poly.pdbx_seq_one_letter_code
_entity_poly.pdbx_strand_id
1 'polypeptide(L)'
;EKLRGEVSKLMSMPLHDVRLNIAEIRKPELDALLVAEGIAQQLERRVQFRRAMRRAVTNTMRVGAEGIKVRVSGRLNGAEIARSEWYREGRVPLHTFRADIDFGFAEAKTTYGVIGVKVWVFRGEVRESPAEQTTTEPAEAPRPVQA
;
A
#
# COMPACT_ATOMS: atom_id res chain seq x y z
N GLU A 1 26.06 -3.05 4.64
CA GLU A 1 26.90 -4.21 4.23
C GLU A 1 26.32 -5.56 4.68
N LYS A 2 25.82 -5.71 5.92
CA LYS A 2 25.24 -6.96 6.42
C LYS A 2 24.08 -7.48 5.55
N LEU A 3 23.10 -6.61 5.24
CA LEU A 3 21.96 -6.96 4.37
C LEU A 3 22.40 -7.40 2.96
N ARG A 4 23.41 -6.72 2.39
CA ARG A 4 23.96 -7.09 1.10
C ARG A 4 24.60 -8.48 1.13
N GLY A 5 25.30 -8.83 2.23
CA GLY A 5 25.85 -10.15 2.42
C GLY A 5 24.81 -11.26 2.60
N GLU A 6 23.71 -10.98 3.30
CA GLU A 6 22.60 -11.92 3.46
C GLU A 6 21.88 -12.18 2.14
N VAL A 7 21.58 -11.12 1.37
CA VAL A 7 20.96 -11.26 0.04
C VAL A 7 21.87 -12.01 -0.93
N SER A 8 23.18 -11.73 -0.92
CA SER A 8 24.17 -12.46 -1.74
C SER A 8 24.15 -13.96 -1.42
N LYS A 9 24.09 -14.34 -0.15
CA LYS A 9 23.99 -15.74 0.27
C LYS A 9 22.69 -16.41 -0.16
N LEU A 10 21.55 -15.73 0.00
CA LEU A 10 20.23 -16.25 -0.38
C LEU A 10 20.11 -16.45 -1.89
N MET A 11 20.69 -15.54 -2.68
CA MET A 11 20.65 -15.60 -4.14
C MET A 11 21.79 -16.42 -4.75
N SER A 12 22.74 -16.91 -3.92
CA SER A 12 23.94 -17.61 -4.38
C SER A 12 24.74 -16.82 -5.43
N MET A 13 24.73 -15.48 -5.33
CA MET A 13 25.41 -14.57 -6.23
C MET A 13 26.61 -13.89 -5.55
N PRO A 14 27.67 -13.55 -6.29
CA PRO A 14 28.80 -12.82 -5.72
C PRO A 14 28.40 -11.43 -5.23
N LEU A 15 29.05 -10.98 -4.17
CA LEU A 15 28.71 -9.74 -3.46
C LEU A 15 28.77 -8.48 -4.36
N HIS A 16 29.62 -8.47 -5.39
CA HIS A 16 29.79 -7.33 -6.29
C HIS A 16 28.62 -7.15 -7.27
N ASP A 17 27.88 -8.20 -7.57
CA ASP A 17 26.72 -8.13 -8.48
C ASP A 17 25.45 -7.65 -7.76
N VAL A 18 25.43 -7.69 -6.42
CA VAL A 18 24.28 -7.26 -5.63
C VAL A 18 24.37 -5.75 -5.36
N ARG A 19 23.46 -4.97 -5.93
CA ARG A 19 23.27 -3.55 -5.65
C ARG A 19 22.02 -3.34 -4.82
N LEU A 20 22.16 -2.69 -3.67
CA LEU A 20 21.05 -2.33 -2.80
C LEU A 20 20.88 -0.82 -2.80
N ASN A 21 19.71 -0.36 -3.22
CA ASN A 21 19.31 1.03 -3.11
C ASN A 21 18.28 1.14 -1.98
N ILE A 22 18.54 2.02 -1.03
CA ILE A 22 17.62 2.28 0.09
C ILE A 22 16.83 3.53 -0.27
N ALA A 23 15.49 3.36 -0.43
CA ALA A 23 14.57 4.47 -0.63
C ALA A 23 13.83 4.75 0.68
N GLU A 24 13.84 6.00 1.13
CA GLU A 24 13.12 6.43 2.32
C GLU A 24 11.64 6.72 1.99
N ILE A 25 10.74 6.11 2.74
CA ILE A 25 9.30 6.40 2.67
C ILE A 25 9.00 7.51 3.68
N ARG A 26 8.75 8.72 3.19
CA ARG A 26 8.54 9.91 4.04
C ARG A 26 7.26 9.85 4.87
N LYS A 27 6.20 9.20 4.37
CA LYS A 27 4.89 9.10 5.01
C LYS A 27 4.43 7.64 5.07
N PRO A 28 4.95 6.83 6.00
CA PRO A 28 4.63 5.41 6.08
C PRO A 28 3.15 5.13 6.40
N GLU A 29 2.46 6.10 7.01
CA GLU A 29 1.02 5.98 7.31
C GLU A 29 0.12 6.08 6.07
N LEU A 30 0.65 6.54 4.93
CA LEU A 30 -0.07 6.56 3.64
C LEU A 30 0.22 5.31 2.79
N ASP A 31 1.15 4.46 3.21
CA ASP A 31 1.44 3.18 2.57
C ASP A 31 0.55 2.10 3.18
N ALA A 32 -0.34 1.54 2.37
CA ALA A 32 -1.32 0.56 2.84
C ALA A 32 -0.69 -0.73 3.35
N LEU A 33 0.45 -1.15 2.78
CA LEU A 33 1.16 -2.35 3.20
C LEU A 33 1.77 -2.16 4.59
N LEU A 34 2.47 -1.04 4.82
CA LEU A 34 3.09 -0.73 6.11
C LEU A 34 2.04 -0.56 7.22
N VAL A 35 0.89 0.04 6.89
CA VAL A 35 -0.24 0.14 7.84
C VAL A 35 -0.79 -1.25 8.16
N ALA A 36 -0.96 -2.13 7.17
CA ALA A 36 -1.44 -3.50 7.37
C ALA A 36 -0.48 -4.31 8.25
N GLU A 37 0.83 -4.25 7.98
CA GLU A 37 1.86 -4.89 8.79
C GLU A 37 1.89 -4.35 10.22
N GLY A 38 1.77 -3.05 10.40
CA GLY A 38 1.71 -2.42 11.71
C GLY A 38 0.50 -2.88 12.55
N ILE A 39 -0.65 -3.11 11.91
CA ILE A 39 -1.83 -3.70 12.55
C ILE A 39 -1.56 -5.16 12.89
N ALA A 40 -1.01 -5.96 11.94
CA ALA A 40 -0.71 -7.37 12.13
C ALA A 40 0.23 -7.59 13.33
N GLN A 41 1.31 -6.82 13.44
CA GLN A 41 2.24 -6.88 14.56
C GLN A 41 1.57 -6.54 15.91
N GLN A 42 0.63 -5.58 15.93
CA GLN A 42 -0.13 -5.26 17.13
C GLN A 42 -1.05 -6.42 17.54
N LEU A 43 -1.68 -7.10 16.58
CA LEU A 43 -2.52 -8.27 16.83
C LEU A 43 -1.70 -9.45 17.36
N GLU A 44 -0.50 -9.68 16.87
CA GLU A 44 0.44 -10.69 17.38
C GLU A 44 0.85 -10.41 18.84
N ARG A 45 1.00 -9.14 19.18
CA ARG A 45 1.25 -8.67 20.56
C ARG A 45 0.01 -8.67 21.45
N ARG A 46 -1.09 -9.29 21.01
CA ARG A 46 -2.36 -9.41 21.74
C ARG A 46 -3.04 -8.07 22.06
N VAL A 47 -2.80 -7.04 21.28
CA VAL A 47 -3.56 -5.79 21.36
C VAL A 47 -4.98 -6.04 20.86
N GLN A 48 -5.98 -5.45 21.49
CA GLN A 48 -7.37 -5.54 21.04
C GLN A 48 -7.50 -5.02 19.59
N PHE A 49 -8.07 -5.83 18.70
CA PHE A 49 -8.18 -5.51 17.28
C PHE A 49 -8.91 -4.19 17.01
N ARG A 50 -9.96 -3.86 17.78
CA ARG A 50 -10.70 -2.59 17.66
C ARG A 50 -9.81 -1.38 17.93
N ARG A 51 -8.94 -1.49 18.95
CA ARG A 51 -8.01 -0.41 19.31
C ARG A 51 -6.92 -0.24 18.23
N ALA A 52 -6.38 -1.36 17.73
CA ALA A 52 -5.37 -1.34 16.66
C ALA A 52 -5.93 -0.71 15.37
N MET A 53 -7.13 -1.13 14.93
CA MET A 53 -7.79 -0.59 13.75
C MET A 53 -8.09 0.90 13.88
N ARG A 54 -8.70 1.34 14.99
CA ARG A 54 -9.02 2.77 15.21
C ARG A 54 -7.76 3.63 15.21
N ARG A 55 -6.71 3.18 15.88
CA ARG A 55 -5.44 3.91 15.93
C ARG A 55 -4.83 4.07 14.52
N ALA A 56 -4.81 2.99 13.75
CA ALA A 56 -4.34 3.03 12.37
C ALA A 56 -5.15 4.02 11.52
N VAL A 57 -6.48 3.94 11.58
CA VAL A 57 -7.39 4.83 10.85
C VAL A 57 -7.14 6.30 11.22
N THR A 58 -7.10 6.61 12.52
CA THR A 58 -6.87 7.98 13.00
C THR A 58 -5.50 8.52 12.56
N ASN A 59 -4.45 7.69 12.61
CA ASN A 59 -3.11 8.11 12.20
C ASN A 59 -3.05 8.41 10.70
N THR A 60 -3.61 7.53 9.85
CA THR A 60 -3.64 7.71 8.41
C THR A 60 -4.41 8.97 8.01
N MET A 61 -5.57 9.22 8.63
CA MET A 61 -6.36 10.44 8.37
C MET A 61 -5.61 11.71 8.81
N ARG A 62 -4.86 11.66 9.92
CA ARG A 62 -4.05 12.79 10.40
C ARG A 62 -2.94 13.19 9.42
N VAL A 63 -2.35 12.22 8.72
CA VAL A 63 -1.26 12.45 7.76
C VAL A 63 -1.76 12.98 6.42
N GLY A 64 -3.09 12.98 6.21
CA GLY A 64 -3.72 13.61 5.06
C GLY A 64 -4.25 12.64 4.00
N ALA A 65 -4.58 11.39 4.36
CA ALA A 65 -5.38 10.53 3.49
C ALA A 65 -6.79 11.08 3.34
N GLU A 66 -7.38 10.99 2.16
CA GLU A 66 -8.79 11.37 1.93
C GLU A 66 -9.76 10.31 2.48
N GLY A 67 -9.29 9.09 2.62
CA GLY A 67 -10.06 8.02 3.23
C GLY A 67 -9.27 6.74 3.43
N ILE A 68 -9.74 5.96 4.38
CA ILE A 68 -9.17 4.64 4.69
C ILE A 68 -10.27 3.64 5.01
N LYS A 69 -10.08 2.40 4.57
CA LYS A 69 -10.88 1.25 4.96
C LYS A 69 -9.96 0.14 5.43
N VAL A 70 -10.19 -0.35 6.64
CA VAL A 70 -9.46 -1.47 7.23
C VAL A 70 -10.43 -2.62 7.47
N ARG A 71 -10.08 -3.83 7.03
CA ARG A 71 -10.84 -5.05 7.30
C ARG A 71 -9.93 -6.09 7.94
N VAL A 72 -10.39 -6.63 9.04
CA VAL A 72 -9.71 -7.71 9.78
C VAL A 72 -10.63 -8.92 9.80
N SER A 73 -10.10 -10.09 9.49
CA SER A 73 -10.85 -11.34 9.41
C SER A 73 -10.09 -12.50 10.04
N GLY A 74 -10.81 -13.31 10.81
CA GLY A 74 -10.24 -14.47 11.51
C GLY A 74 -10.85 -14.65 12.89
N ARG A 75 -10.14 -15.33 13.78
CA ARG A 75 -10.53 -15.54 15.19
C ARG A 75 -10.16 -14.32 16.04
N LEU A 76 -10.98 -13.28 15.95
CA LEU A 76 -10.74 -12.00 16.60
C LEU A 76 -10.78 -12.16 18.15
N ASN A 77 -9.72 -11.72 18.82
CA ASN A 77 -9.51 -11.88 20.27
C ASN A 77 -9.56 -13.35 20.76
N GLY A 78 -9.23 -14.30 19.91
CA GLY A 78 -9.25 -15.72 20.26
C GLY A 78 -10.65 -16.36 20.28
N ALA A 79 -11.67 -15.71 19.72
CA ALA A 79 -13.00 -16.29 19.60
C ALA A 79 -12.98 -17.60 18.81
N GLU A 80 -13.78 -18.60 19.19
CA GLU A 80 -13.85 -19.88 18.48
C GLU A 80 -14.39 -19.73 17.06
N ILE A 81 -15.37 -18.84 16.87
CA ILE A 81 -15.98 -18.58 15.58
C ILE A 81 -15.26 -17.40 14.92
N ALA A 82 -14.71 -17.64 13.73
CA ALA A 82 -14.09 -16.60 12.93
C ALA A 82 -15.14 -15.62 12.41
N ARG A 83 -14.80 -14.34 12.41
CA ARG A 83 -15.64 -13.28 11.85
C ARG A 83 -14.79 -12.22 11.19
N SER A 84 -15.43 -11.37 10.39
CA SER A 84 -14.80 -10.19 9.78
C SER A 84 -15.39 -8.93 10.39
N GLU A 85 -14.51 -8.01 10.77
CA GLU A 85 -14.90 -6.66 11.16
C GLU A 85 -14.12 -5.63 10.31
N TRP A 86 -14.75 -4.50 10.03
CA TRP A 86 -14.13 -3.44 9.23
C TRP A 86 -14.47 -2.07 9.79
N TYR A 87 -13.55 -1.14 9.58
CA TYR A 87 -13.73 0.28 9.84
C TYR A 87 -13.42 1.08 8.59
N ARG A 88 -14.18 2.14 8.36
CA ARG A 88 -13.95 3.08 7.27
C ARG A 88 -14.09 4.49 7.81
N GLU A 89 -13.19 5.36 7.40
CA GLU A 89 -13.25 6.79 7.64
C GLU A 89 -12.92 7.52 6.33
N GLY A 90 -13.62 8.62 6.09
CA GLY A 90 -13.50 9.35 4.86
C GLY A 90 -14.13 8.65 3.64
N ARG A 91 -13.67 9.02 2.45
CA ARG A 91 -14.16 8.54 1.18
C ARG A 91 -13.23 7.44 0.63
N VAL A 92 -13.76 6.30 0.24
CA VAL A 92 -12.98 5.21 -0.41
C VAL A 92 -13.77 4.74 -1.64
N PRO A 93 -13.62 5.39 -2.80
CA PRO A 93 -14.40 5.13 -4.01
C PRO A 93 -13.82 3.95 -4.79
N LEU A 94 -14.10 2.70 -4.38
CA LEU A 94 -13.57 1.48 -5.00
C LEU A 94 -14.06 1.23 -6.45
N HIS A 95 -15.11 1.92 -6.88
CA HIS A 95 -15.66 1.81 -8.24
C HIS A 95 -15.20 2.95 -9.17
N THR A 96 -14.40 3.88 -8.71
CA THR A 96 -13.89 5.00 -9.50
C THR A 96 -12.53 4.66 -10.07
N PHE A 97 -12.41 4.58 -11.39
CA PHE A 97 -11.16 4.18 -12.07
C PHE A 97 -10.02 5.18 -11.86
N ARG A 98 -10.32 6.49 -11.82
CA ARG A 98 -9.33 7.55 -11.58
C ARG A 98 -8.90 7.71 -10.12
N ALA A 99 -9.45 6.92 -9.19
CA ALA A 99 -9.08 7.01 -7.79
C ALA A 99 -7.73 6.32 -7.52
N ASP A 100 -6.80 7.03 -6.90
CA ASP A 100 -5.54 6.46 -6.42
C ASP A 100 -5.79 5.77 -5.08
N ILE A 101 -6.00 4.46 -5.13
CA ILE A 101 -6.26 3.62 -3.97
C ILE A 101 -5.11 2.64 -3.80
N ASP A 102 -4.34 2.83 -2.74
CA ASP A 102 -3.31 1.89 -2.34
C ASP A 102 -3.92 0.73 -1.54
N PHE A 103 -3.46 -0.49 -1.81
CA PHE A 103 -3.95 -1.71 -1.17
C PHE A 103 -2.82 -2.46 -0.49
N GLY A 104 -3.01 -2.76 0.80
CA GLY A 104 -2.08 -3.58 1.58
C GLY A 104 -2.77 -4.80 2.19
N PHE A 105 -2.06 -5.92 2.19
CA PHE A 105 -2.48 -7.16 2.84
C PHE A 105 -1.37 -7.67 3.75
N ALA A 106 -1.71 -8.02 4.99
CA ALA A 106 -0.81 -8.64 5.94
C ALA A 106 -1.51 -9.74 6.73
N GLU A 107 -0.73 -10.69 7.21
CA GLU A 107 -1.20 -11.79 8.04
C GLU A 107 -0.59 -11.69 9.43
N ALA A 108 -1.43 -11.73 10.46
CA ALA A 108 -1.01 -11.82 11.86
C ALA A 108 -1.07 -13.28 12.30
N LYS A 109 0.06 -13.85 12.64
CA LYS A 109 0.17 -15.23 13.16
C LYS A 109 -0.05 -15.20 14.67
N THR A 110 -1.26 -15.57 15.09
CA THR A 110 -1.61 -15.64 16.51
C THR A 110 -1.60 -17.08 17.01
N THR A 111 -1.59 -17.28 18.33
CA THR A 111 -1.69 -18.61 18.95
C THR A 111 -2.99 -19.35 18.60
N TYR A 112 -4.04 -18.62 18.21
CA TYR A 112 -5.35 -19.16 17.84
C TYR A 112 -5.53 -19.35 16.33
N GLY A 113 -4.53 -19.02 15.51
CA GLY A 113 -4.56 -19.10 14.06
C GLY A 113 -4.13 -17.80 13.39
N VAL A 114 -4.30 -17.74 12.07
CA VAL A 114 -3.93 -16.59 11.26
C VAL A 114 -5.11 -15.62 11.16
N ILE A 115 -4.82 -14.33 11.34
CA ILE A 115 -5.78 -13.24 11.14
C ILE A 115 -5.33 -12.44 9.91
N GLY A 116 -6.17 -12.36 8.88
CA GLY A 116 -5.92 -11.56 7.70
C GLY A 116 -6.30 -10.09 7.91
N VAL A 117 -5.41 -9.19 7.56
CA VAL A 117 -5.60 -7.74 7.60
C VAL A 117 -5.56 -7.20 6.18
N LYS A 118 -6.60 -6.48 5.75
CA LYS A 118 -6.69 -5.80 4.46
C LYS A 118 -6.90 -4.31 4.69
N VAL A 119 -6.11 -3.49 4.03
CA VAL A 119 -6.16 -2.04 4.14
C VAL A 119 -6.29 -1.44 2.75
N TRP A 120 -7.14 -0.45 2.61
CA TRP A 120 -7.29 0.40 1.42
C TRP A 120 -7.12 1.84 1.86
N VAL A 121 -6.15 2.54 1.29
CA VAL A 121 -5.89 3.95 1.55
C VAL A 121 -6.19 4.74 0.29
N PHE A 122 -7.12 5.66 0.36
CA PHE A 122 -7.43 6.58 -0.73
C PHE A 122 -6.59 7.84 -0.57
N ARG A 123 -5.71 8.07 -1.54
CA ARG A 123 -4.77 9.21 -1.55
C ARG A 123 -5.33 10.42 -2.28
N GLY A 124 -6.28 10.22 -3.20
CA GLY A 124 -6.87 11.26 -4.02
C GLY A 124 -7.23 10.75 -5.41
N GLU A 125 -7.63 11.65 -6.29
CA GLU A 125 -7.94 11.33 -7.68
C GLU A 125 -6.78 11.76 -8.59
N VAL A 126 -6.34 10.86 -9.47
CA VAL A 126 -5.37 11.18 -10.53
C VAL A 126 -6.14 11.95 -11.60
N ARG A 127 -5.80 13.23 -11.76
CA ARG A 127 -6.30 14.05 -12.86
C ARG A 127 -5.19 14.12 -13.91
N GLU A 128 -5.48 13.67 -15.11
CA GLU A 128 -4.59 13.93 -16.25
C GLU A 128 -4.53 15.44 -16.44
N SER A 129 -3.35 16.04 -16.28
CA SER A 129 -3.15 17.43 -16.62
C SER A 129 -3.23 17.55 -18.15
N PRO A 130 -3.93 18.56 -18.71
CA PRO A 130 -4.07 18.73 -20.16
C PRO A 130 -2.75 18.99 -20.93
N ALA A 131 -1.63 19.03 -20.25
CA ALA A 131 -0.32 19.41 -20.81
C ALA A 131 0.41 18.30 -21.58
N GLU A 132 -0.07 17.07 -21.60
CA GLU A 132 0.60 15.94 -22.28
C GLU A 132 -0.01 15.59 -23.65
N GLN A 133 -0.98 16.36 -24.14
CA GLN A 133 -1.61 16.10 -25.46
C GLN A 133 -1.04 16.95 -26.61
N THR A 134 0.06 17.64 -26.42
CA THR A 134 0.65 18.44 -27.50
C THR A 134 2.06 17.99 -27.81
N THR A 135 2.23 16.96 -28.59
CA THR A 135 3.28 16.85 -29.62
C THR A 135 3.12 15.57 -30.46
N THR A 136 2.06 15.50 -31.22
CA THR A 136 2.13 14.86 -32.53
C THR A 136 2.08 15.98 -33.57
N GLU A 137 3.22 16.57 -33.80
CA GLU A 137 3.46 17.44 -34.94
C GLU A 137 3.24 16.62 -36.24
N PRO A 138 2.30 17.00 -37.11
CA PRO A 138 2.14 16.28 -38.36
C PRO A 138 3.37 16.55 -39.20
N ALA A 139 4.08 15.48 -39.58
CA ALA A 139 5.20 15.49 -40.51
C ALA A 139 4.85 16.30 -41.75
N GLU A 140 5.56 17.40 -41.92
CA GLU A 140 5.53 18.25 -43.10
C GLU A 140 5.84 17.42 -44.35
N ALA A 141 4.86 17.30 -45.26
CA ALA A 141 5.03 16.63 -46.54
C ALA A 141 6.04 17.38 -47.40
N PRO A 142 6.97 16.69 -48.11
CA PRO A 142 7.95 17.34 -48.93
C PRO A 142 7.26 18.03 -50.14
N ARG A 143 7.54 19.33 -50.34
CA ARG A 143 7.08 20.11 -51.48
C ARG A 143 7.71 19.57 -52.77
N PRO A 144 6.93 19.41 -53.86
CA PRO A 144 7.51 19.01 -55.16
C PRO A 144 8.37 20.13 -55.75
N VAL A 145 9.58 19.78 -56.09
CA VAL A 145 10.49 20.64 -56.89
C VAL A 145 9.92 20.76 -58.28
N GLN A 146 9.54 21.98 -58.71
CA GLN A 146 9.23 22.28 -60.11
C GLN A 146 10.52 22.51 -60.85
N ALA A 147 10.67 21.79 -61.94
CA ALA A 147 11.69 21.97 -62.96
C ALA A 147 11.39 23.17 -63.85
#